data_b2718e85c1e969ef62800b148cf38b6b
#
_entry.id   b2718e85c1e969ef62800b148cf38b6b
#
_cell.length_a   1.000
_cell.length_b   1.000
_cell.length_c   1.000
_cell.angle_alpha   90.00
_cell.angle_beta   90.00
_cell.angle_gamma   90.00
#
_symmetry.space_group_name_H-M   'P 1'
#
loop_
_entity.id
_entity.type
_entity.pdbx_description
1 polymer ?
#
loop_
_entity_poly.entity_id
_entity_poly.type
_entity_poly.pdbx_seq_one_letter_code
_entity_poly.pdbx_strand_id
1 'polypeptide(L)'
;MSQSNIVRLDSRSNAQAAWQTLCSRADLVANSGVVAWHDGAQVALFHLPDNADGEQLFAIENRDPKSGANVIGRGIVGSLKGELVIASPLYKQHFRLADGSCLEYPEQRLQVWPVRLIGDEVQIAAG
;
A
#
# COMPACT_ATOMS: atom_id res chain seq x y z
N MET A 1 -14.33 -15.78 7.16
CA MET A 1 -14.46 -15.98 6.59
C MET A 1 -14.41 -15.76 6.44
N SER A 2 -14.21 -15.36 6.36
CA SER A 2 -14.26 -15.25 5.83
C SER A 2 -14.27 -14.75 5.70
N GLN A 3 -14.28 -14.18 5.54
CA GLN A 3 -14.44 -13.85 4.95
C GLN A 3 -14.50 -13.22 4.75
N SER A 4 -14.49 -12.83 4.71
CA SER A 4 -14.71 -12.47 4.05
C SER A 4 -14.80 -11.88 3.80
N ASN A 5 -14.85 -11.42 3.71
CA ASN A 5 -15.02 -11.22 2.98
C ASN A 5 -14.98 -11.07 2.67
N ILE A 6 -15.02 -10.97 2.59
CA ILE A 6 -15.02 -11.21 1.88
C ILE A 6 -15.14 -11.36 1.54
N VAL A 7 -15.23 -11.39 1.19
CA VAL A 7 -15.26 -11.91 0.42
C VAL A 7 -15.60 -12.00 0.02
N ARG A 8 -15.93 -11.91 -0.24
CA ARG A 8 -16.19 -12.29 -1.03
C ARG A 8 -16.42 -12.19 -1.67
N LEU A 9 -16.44 -12.03 -2.02
CA LEU A 9 -16.53 -12.25 -2.97
C LEU A 9 -16.64 -12.43 -3.44
N ASP A 10 -16.83 -12.41 -3.70
CA ASP A 10 -16.73 -12.87 -4.58
C ASP A 10 -16.57 -13.32 -4.91
N SER A 11 -16.74 -13.57 -4.91
CA SER A 11 -16.26 -14.23 -5.55
C SER A 11 -16.18 -14.29 -6.37
N ARG A 12 -16.55 -14.10 -6.93
CA ARG A 12 -16.15 -14.18 -8.02
C ARG A 12 -15.11 -13.44 -8.36
N SER A 13 -15.15 -12.45 -8.25
CA SER A 13 -14.02 -11.78 -8.61
C SER A 13 -12.85 -12.15 -7.81
N ASN A 14 -12.99 -12.50 -6.61
CA ASN A 14 -11.86 -12.93 -5.96
C ASN A 14 -11.45 -14.27 -6.35
N ALA A 15 -12.27 -14.99 -6.97
CA ALA A 15 -11.87 -16.20 -7.61
C ALA A 15 -10.95 -15.93 -8.76
N GLN A 16 -11.03 -14.77 -9.39
CA GLN A 16 -10.15 -14.43 -10.46
C GLN A 16 -8.88 -13.78 -9.99
N ALA A 17 -8.83 -13.28 -8.79
CA ALA A 17 -7.65 -12.62 -8.29
C ALA A 17 -6.67 -13.68 -7.81
N ALA A 18 -5.53 -13.75 -8.44
CA ALA A 18 -4.46 -14.60 -7.96
C ALA A 18 -3.68 -13.84 -6.91
N TRP A 19 -3.55 -14.40 -5.72
CA TRP A 19 -2.81 -13.79 -4.64
C TRP A 19 -1.43 -14.42 -4.53
N GLN A 20 -0.43 -13.59 -4.38
CA GLN A 20 0.95 -14.04 -4.21
C GLN A 20 1.44 -13.61 -2.85
N THR A 21 2.18 -14.48 -2.19
CA THR A 21 2.85 -14.12 -0.95
C THR A 21 4.04 -13.23 -1.29
N LEU A 22 4.06 -12.05 -0.72
CA LEU A 22 5.09 -11.05 -0.99
C LEU A 22 6.18 -11.09 0.07
N CYS A 23 5.77 -11.20 1.33
CA CYS A 23 6.71 -11.25 2.44
C CYS A 23 5.97 -11.75 3.69
N SER A 24 6.67 -11.81 4.81
CA SER A 24 6.11 -12.19 6.09
C SER A 24 5.62 -10.96 6.84
N ARG A 25 4.63 -11.15 7.70
CA ARG A 25 4.20 -10.08 8.61
C ARG A 25 5.38 -9.55 9.43
N ALA A 26 6.32 -10.41 9.78
CA ALA A 26 7.49 -10.02 10.56
C ALA A 26 8.43 -9.07 9.81
N ASP A 27 8.31 -9.00 8.48
CA ASP A 27 9.12 -8.08 7.67
C ASP A 27 8.57 -6.65 7.68
N LEU A 28 7.36 -6.45 8.20
CA LEU A 28 6.74 -5.13 8.22
C LEU A 28 7.25 -4.33 9.41
N VAL A 29 7.30 -3.00 9.24
CA VAL A 29 7.65 -2.08 10.32
C VAL A 29 6.46 -1.18 10.57
N ALA A 30 5.97 -1.14 11.81
CA ALA A 30 4.78 -0.37 12.13
C ALA A 30 4.94 1.11 11.79
N ASN A 31 3.95 1.65 11.08
CA ASN A 31 3.84 3.07 10.72
C ASN A 31 5.00 3.56 9.87
N SER A 32 5.64 2.64 9.14
CA SER A 32 6.79 2.95 8.30
C SER A 32 6.74 2.10 7.04
N GLY A 33 7.55 2.44 6.04
CA GLY A 33 7.56 1.72 4.78
C GLY A 33 8.63 0.65 4.74
N VAL A 34 8.30 -0.47 4.12
CA VAL A 34 9.28 -1.47 3.69
C VAL A 34 9.08 -1.69 2.21
N VAL A 35 10.13 -2.07 1.48
CA VAL A 35 10.07 -2.18 0.03
C VAL A 35 10.22 -3.63 -0.38
N ALA A 36 9.37 -4.05 -1.32
CA ALA A 36 9.39 -5.39 -1.88
C ALA A 36 9.30 -5.30 -3.41
N TRP A 37 9.67 -6.38 -4.08
CA TRP A 37 9.53 -6.48 -5.54
C TRP A 37 8.25 -7.22 -5.88
N HIS A 38 7.55 -6.72 -6.88
CA HIS A 38 6.35 -7.37 -7.40
C HIS A 38 6.22 -7.06 -8.89
N ASP A 39 6.29 -8.10 -9.73
CA ASP A 39 6.11 -7.97 -11.18
C ASP A 39 7.00 -6.88 -11.79
N GLY A 40 8.26 -6.83 -11.36
CA GLY A 40 9.22 -5.88 -11.90
C GLY A 40 9.14 -4.48 -11.31
N ALA A 41 8.25 -4.25 -10.37
CA ALA A 41 8.08 -2.94 -9.73
C ALA A 41 8.50 -2.98 -8.28
N GLN A 42 9.00 -1.86 -7.77
CA GLN A 42 9.22 -1.71 -6.34
C GLN A 42 7.94 -1.24 -5.68
N VAL A 43 7.50 -1.97 -4.67
CA VAL A 43 6.29 -1.70 -3.93
C VAL A 43 6.66 -1.29 -2.52
N ALA A 44 6.16 -0.16 -2.06
CA ALA A 44 6.31 0.26 -0.67
C ALA A 44 5.09 -0.22 0.12
N LEU A 45 5.34 -0.96 1.20
CA LEU A 45 4.30 -1.49 2.07
C LEU A 45 4.27 -0.67 3.35
N PHE A 46 3.08 -0.17 3.70
CA PHE A 46 2.89 0.60 4.92
C PHE A 46 1.88 -0.12 5.79
N HIS A 47 2.32 -0.50 6.99
CA HIS A 47 1.52 -1.24 7.96
C HIS A 47 1.18 -0.33 9.12
N LEU A 48 -0.10 -0.08 9.33
CA LEU A 48 -0.60 0.76 10.40
C LEU A 48 -1.44 -0.13 11.34
N PRO A 49 -0.77 -0.82 12.29
CA PRO A 49 -1.47 -1.81 13.12
C PRO A 49 -2.42 -1.17 14.13
N ASP A 50 -2.14 0.07 14.55
CA ASP A 50 -2.90 0.71 15.61
C ASP A 50 -3.78 1.85 15.10
N ASN A 51 -4.15 1.80 13.82
CA ASN A 51 -5.01 2.83 13.25
C ASN A 51 -6.39 2.81 13.92
N ALA A 52 -7.00 3.99 14.08
CA ALA A 52 -8.31 4.11 14.76
C ALA A 52 -9.39 3.27 14.10
N ASP A 53 -9.31 3.05 12.78
CA ASP A 53 -10.29 2.25 12.04
C ASP A 53 -9.89 0.79 11.92
N GLY A 54 -8.94 0.34 12.75
CA GLY A 54 -8.44 -1.02 12.74
C GLY A 54 -7.14 -1.14 12.00
N GLU A 55 -6.56 -2.32 12.01
CA GLU A 55 -5.28 -2.59 11.34
C GLU A 55 -5.41 -2.34 9.84
N GLN A 56 -4.46 -1.56 9.29
CA GLN A 56 -4.45 -1.20 7.87
C GLN A 56 -3.13 -1.60 7.25
N LEU A 57 -3.18 -2.02 5.99
CA LEU A 57 -2.00 -2.34 5.20
C LEU A 57 -2.19 -1.79 3.80
N PHE A 58 -1.18 -1.08 3.30
CA PHE A 58 -1.23 -0.45 1.99
C PHE A 58 0.01 -0.83 1.18
N ALA A 59 -0.18 -1.01 -0.13
CA ALA A 59 0.90 -1.23 -1.07
C ALA A 59 0.83 -0.15 -2.15
N ILE A 60 1.89 0.63 -2.28
CA ILE A 60 1.91 1.77 -3.17
C ILE A 60 3.25 1.80 -3.89
N GLU A 61 3.24 2.34 -5.10
CA GLU A 61 4.44 2.43 -5.92
C GLU A 61 5.53 3.20 -5.18
N ASN A 62 6.76 2.67 -5.20
CA ASN A 62 7.88 3.26 -4.46
C ASN A 62 8.55 4.41 -5.23
N ARG A 63 8.16 4.63 -6.48
CA ARG A 63 8.81 5.63 -7.32
C ARG A 63 8.11 6.98 -7.21
N ASP A 64 8.87 8.00 -6.83
CA ASP A 64 8.35 9.38 -6.81
C ASP A 64 8.16 9.84 -8.26
N PRO A 65 6.95 10.27 -8.67
CA PRO A 65 6.69 10.61 -10.07
C PRO A 65 7.38 11.89 -10.51
N LYS A 66 7.74 12.77 -9.60
CA LYS A 66 8.43 14.00 -9.96
C LYS A 66 9.91 13.78 -10.16
N SER A 67 10.56 13.07 -9.25
CA SER A 67 12.01 12.86 -9.31
C SER A 67 12.40 11.61 -10.07
N GLY A 68 11.52 10.62 -10.13
CA GLY A 68 11.85 9.30 -10.65
C GLY A 68 12.62 8.43 -9.68
N ALA A 69 12.90 8.93 -8.47
CA ALA A 69 13.66 8.16 -7.48
C ALA A 69 12.75 7.22 -6.70
N ASN A 70 13.29 6.08 -6.29
CA ASN A 70 12.56 5.06 -5.54
C ASN A 70 12.66 5.35 -4.04
N VAL A 71 11.88 6.32 -3.56
CA VAL A 71 12.03 6.85 -2.20
C VAL A 71 10.73 6.89 -1.40
N ILE A 72 9.59 6.50 -1.97
CA ILE A 72 8.30 6.64 -1.28
C ILE A 72 8.28 5.84 0.02
N GLY A 73 8.91 4.67 0.04
CA GLY A 73 8.99 3.86 1.26
C GLY A 73 9.74 4.54 2.39
N ARG A 74 10.50 5.58 2.11
CA ARG A 74 11.21 6.37 3.12
C ARG A 74 10.42 7.60 3.56
N GLY A 75 9.23 7.79 3.02
CA GLY A 75 8.40 8.93 3.37
C GLY A 75 7.77 8.81 4.73
N ILE A 76 7.03 9.83 5.10
CA ILE A 76 6.39 9.92 6.41
C ILE A 76 4.89 9.71 6.24
N VAL A 77 4.35 8.73 6.95
CA VAL A 77 2.91 8.48 6.99
C VAL A 77 2.26 9.50 7.92
N GLY A 78 1.14 10.04 7.50
CA GLY A 78 0.41 10.99 8.31
C GLY A 78 -1.06 11.00 7.94
N SER A 79 -1.78 11.92 8.56
CA SER A 79 -3.18 12.16 8.27
C SER A 79 -3.34 13.61 7.88
N LEU A 80 -3.95 13.86 6.73
CA LEU A 80 -4.13 15.20 6.22
C LEU A 80 -5.56 15.30 5.70
N LYS A 81 -6.29 16.29 6.19
CA LYS A 81 -7.70 16.48 5.81
C LYS A 81 -8.54 15.23 6.01
N GLY A 82 -8.24 14.47 7.07
CA GLY A 82 -8.98 13.25 7.40
C GLY A 82 -8.59 12.03 6.58
N GLU A 83 -7.56 12.13 5.75
CA GLU A 83 -7.13 11.02 4.91
C GLU A 83 -5.72 10.57 5.28
N LEU A 84 -5.47 9.26 5.20
CA LEU A 84 -4.13 8.71 5.39
C LEU A 84 -3.29 8.99 4.16
N VAL A 85 -2.12 9.56 4.36
CA VAL A 85 -1.23 9.97 3.28
C VAL A 85 0.19 9.56 3.57
N ILE A 86 0.99 9.51 2.50
CA ILE A 86 2.44 9.36 2.57
C ILE A 86 3.06 10.60 1.95
N ALA A 87 3.96 11.26 2.68
CA ALA A 87 4.67 12.42 2.16
C ALA A 87 5.99 11.97 1.55
N SER A 88 6.21 12.31 0.29
CA SER A 88 7.48 12.00 -0.36
C SER A 88 8.60 12.77 0.32
N PRO A 89 9.76 12.12 0.58
CA PRO A 89 10.84 12.80 1.28
C PRO A 89 11.54 13.87 0.44
N LEU A 90 11.41 13.81 -0.88
CA LEU A 90 12.14 14.74 -1.76
C LEU A 90 11.40 16.05 -1.99
N TYR A 91 10.15 15.98 -2.41
CA TYR A 91 9.39 17.18 -2.79
C TYR A 91 8.18 17.42 -1.90
N LYS A 92 7.99 16.57 -0.88
CA LYS A 92 6.94 16.75 0.13
C LYS A 92 5.53 16.66 -0.41
N GLN A 93 5.31 16.16 -1.63
CA GLN A 93 3.94 15.90 -2.08
C GLN A 93 3.31 14.82 -1.22
N HIS A 94 1.99 14.95 -1.02
CA HIS A 94 1.24 13.99 -0.21
C HIS A 94 0.39 13.13 -1.12
N PHE A 95 0.60 11.82 -1.04
CA PHE A 95 -0.16 10.85 -1.82
C PHE A 95 -1.10 10.08 -0.90
N ARG A 96 -2.36 9.95 -1.31
CA ARG A 96 -3.32 9.15 -0.56
C ARG A 96 -2.90 7.69 -0.59
N LEU A 97 -2.85 7.06 0.57
CA LEU A 97 -2.51 5.62 0.62
C LEU A 97 -3.61 4.76 0.00
N ALA A 98 -4.85 5.22 0.04
CA ALA A 98 -5.98 4.44 -0.45
C ALA A 98 -5.96 4.28 -1.97
N ASP A 99 -5.60 5.33 -2.73
CA ASP A 99 -5.70 5.28 -4.17
C ASP A 99 -4.48 5.84 -4.92
N GLY A 100 -3.49 6.35 -4.21
CA GLY A 100 -2.26 6.85 -4.83
C GLY A 100 -2.34 8.25 -5.39
N SER A 101 -3.48 8.93 -5.29
CA SER A 101 -3.62 10.27 -5.85
C SER A 101 -2.91 11.32 -5.01
N CYS A 102 -2.35 12.33 -5.67
CA CYS A 102 -1.63 13.40 -4.99
C CYS A 102 -2.58 14.53 -4.62
N LEU A 103 -2.47 15.00 -3.37
CA LEU A 103 -3.34 16.07 -2.89
C LEU A 103 -3.04 17.41 -3.56
N GLU A 104 -1.76 17.70 -3.81
CA GLU A 104 -1.33 18.98 -4.34
C GLU A 104 -1.32 19.02 -5.86
N TYR A 105 -1.02 17.90 -6.51
CA TYR A 105 -0.80 17.84 -7.94
C TYR A 105 -1.64 16.74 -8.56
N PRO A 106 -2.84 17.05 -9.07
CA PRO A 106 -3.76 16.02 -9.57
C PRO A 106 -3.19 15.16 -10.71
N GLU A 107 -2.20 15.68 -11.43
CA GLU A 107 -1.57 14.92 -12.50
C GLU A 107 -0.58 13.88 -11.99
N GLN A 108 -0.15 13.98 -10.74
CA GLN A 108 0.76 12.98 -10.16
C GLN A 108 -0.06 11.89 -9.48
N ARG A 109 0.31 10.65 -9.73
CA ARG A 109 -0.40 9.53 -9.17
C ARG A 109 0.54 8.34 -9.05
N LEU A 110 0.43 7.65 -7.94
CA LEU A 110 1.16 6.41 -7.70
C LEU A 110 0.22 5.23 -7.90
N GLN A 111 0.74 4.14 -8.43
CA GLN A 111 -0.02 2.90 -8.49
C GLN A 111 -0.21 2.35 -7.09
N VAL A 112 -1.38 1.77 -6.82
CA VAL A 112 -1.63 1.02 -5.59
C VAL A 112 -2.05 -0.38 -5.96
N TRP A 113 -1.81 -1.32 -5.06
CA TRP A 113 -2.17 -2.73 -5.25
C TRP A 113 -3.01 -3.19 -4.06
N PRO A 114 -4.00 -4.05 -4.30
CA PRO A 114 -4.68 -4.71 -3.20
C PRO A 114 -3.70 -5.60 -2.44
N VAL A 115 -3.71 -5.50 -1.12
CA VAL A 115 -2.88 -6.34 -0.25
C VAL A 115 -3.72 -6.82 0.91
N ARG A 116 -3.29 -7.92 1.51
CA ARG A 116 -3.97 -8.47 2.69
C ARG A 116 -2.98 -9.21 3.58
N LEU A 117 -3.39 -9.37 4.84
CA LEU A 117 -2.66 -10.18 5.80
C LEU A 117 -3.43 -11.47 6.01
N ILE A 118 -2.81 -12.60 5.74
CA ILE A 118 -3.39 -13.92 5.97
C ILE A 118 -2.44 -14.66 6.89
N GLY A 119 -2.83 -14.78 8.18
CA GLY A 119 -1.93 -15.33 9.19
C GLY A 119 -0.66 -14.51 9.25
N ASP A 120 0.48 -15.14 8.99
CA ASP A 120 1.77 -14.47 9.00
C ASP A 120 2.23 -14.02 7.62
N GLU A 121 1.38 -14.13 6.61
CA GLU A 121 1.75 -13.79 5.24
C GLU A 121 1.18 -12.46 4.80
N VAL A 122 2.00 -11.67 4.11
CA VAL A 122 1.56 -10.50 3.39
C VAL A 122 1.34 -10.93 1.95
N GLN A 123 0.12 -10.80 1.45
CA GLN A 123 -0.23 -11.22 0.10
C GLN A 123 -0.65 -10.02 -0.73
N ILE A 124 -0.24 -10.01 -1.99
CA ILE A 124 -0.55 -8.95 -2.94
C ILE A 124 -1.30 -9.59 -4.12
N ALA A 125 -2.24 -8.84 -4.67
CA ALA A 125 -2.96 -9.32 -5.84
C ALA A 125 -2.04 -9.33 -7.05
N ALA A 126 -1.98 -10.46 -7.73
CA ALA A 126 -1.17 -10.61 -8.92
C ALA A 126 -1.92 -10.06 -10.13
N GLY A 127 -1.21 -9.28 -10.90
CA GLY A 127 -1.71 -8.79 -12.15
C GLY A 127 -2.85 -7.84 -12.08
#